data_e2b37ec58387fdb4212508c578c98d3b
#
_entry.id   e2b37ec58387fdb4212508c578c98d3b
#
_cell.length_a   1.000
_cell.length_b   1.000
_cell.length_c   1.000
_cell.angle_alpha   90.00
_cell.angle_beta   90.00
_cell.angle_gamma   90.00
#
_symmetry.space_group_name_H-M   'P 1'
#
loop_
_entity.id
_entity.type
_entity.pdbx_description
1 polymer ?
#
loop_
_entity_poly.entity_id
_entity_poly.type
_entity_poly.pdbx_seq_one_letter_code
_entity_poly.pdbx_strand_id
1 'polypeptide(L)'
;MVVVANAQELSGQDNPEVQRVEPFQVFDNLYYVGGKWVAAWLLETDQGLILFDSLYGDLTDLVIDGIRELGFDPDDVRYIIITHAHYDHIGGARRFQEEFGSVV
;
A
#
# COMPACT_ATOMS: atom_id res chain seq x y z
N MET A 1 15.79 15.56 25.47
CA MET A 1 16.60 15.41 24.55
C MET A 1 16.04 14.49 23.51
N VAL A 2 16.59 14.08 22.71
CA VAL A 2 16.26 13.42 21.50
C VAL A 2 15.36 12.21 21.58
N VAL A 3 14.73 12.01 22.69
CA VAL A 3 13.93 10.82 22.92
C VAL A 3 12.81 10.68 21.91
N VAL A 4 12.13 11.79 21.56
CA VAL A 4 11.00 11.73 20.65
C VAL A 4 11.45 11.32 19.24
N ALA A 5 12.50 11.91 18.74
CA ALA A 5 13.03 11.54 17.44
C ALA A 5 13.53 10.10 17.42
N ASN A 6 14.16 9.70 18.50
CA ASN A 6 14.65 8.33 18.59
C ASN A 6 13.53 7.32 18.68
N ALA A 7 12.43 7.67 19.32
CA ALA A 7 11.28 6.78 19.41
C ALA A 7 10.69 6.52 18.02
N GLN A 8 10.61 7.55 17.20
CA GLN A 8 10.11 7.39 15.84
C GLN A 8 11.07 6.55 15.00
N GLU A 9 12.36 6.77 15.14
CA GLU A 9 13.36 5.98 14.44
C GLU A 9 13.32 4.52 14.87
N LEU A 10 13.14 4.28 16.17
CA LEU A 10 13.07 2.92 16.69
C LEU A 10 11.85 2.17 16.18
N SER A 11 10.70 2.85 16.09
CA SER A 11 9.50 2.17 15.61
C SER A 11 9.62 1.84 14.11
N GLY A 12 10.16 2.74 13.32
CA GLY A 12 10.30 2.55 11.88
C GLY A 12 8.98 2.40 11.13
N GLN A 13 7.85 2.44 11.85
CA GLN A 13 6.56 2.17 11.23
C GLN A 13 6.23 3.16 10.12
N ASP A 14 6.57 4.42 10.31
CA ASP A 14 6.27 5.47 9.33
C ASP A 14 7.36 5.64 8.28
N ASN A 15 8.43 4.84 8.36
CA ASN A 15 9.60 5.01 7.51
C ASN A 15 9.56 4.05 6.33
N PRO A 16 9.39 4.56 5.08
CA PRO A 16 9.34 3.69 3.91
C PRO A 16 10.59 2.80 3.75
N GLU A 17 11.76 3.31 4.11
CA GLU A 17 12.99 2.53 3.99
C GLU A 17 12.98 1.30 4.89
N VAL A 18 12.42 1.43 6.09
CA VAL A 18 12.34 0.33 7.05
C VAL A 18 11.25 -0.67 6.63
N GLN A 19 10.14 -0.15 6.12
CA GLN A 19 8.99 -0.98 5.76
C GLN A 19 9.11 -1.64 4.39
N ARG A 20 10.06 -1.23 3.57
CA ARG A 20 10.15 -1.70 2.19
C ARG A 20 10.27 -3.21 2.09
N VAL A 21 9.40 -3.78 1.28
CA VAL A 21 9.42 -5.20 0.91
C VAL A 21 9.29 -5.25 -0.61
N GLU A 22 10.11 -6.06 -1.26
CA GLU A 22 9.94 -6.31 -2.68
C GLU A 22 8.56 -6.88 -2.93
N PRO A 23 7.76 -6.29 -3.83
CA PRO A 23 6.46 -6.86 -4.14
C PRO A 23 6.62 -8.25 -4.74
N PHE A 24 5.69 -9.15 -4.47
CA PHE A 24 5.81 -10.51 -4.97
C PHE A 24 4.45 -11.13 -5.24
N GLN A 25 4.47 -12.10 -6.15
CA GLN A 25 3.27 -12.86 -6.48
C GLN A 25 3.06 -13.96 -5.43
N VAL A 26 1.84 -14.04 -4.93
CA VAL A 26 1.46 -15.05 -3.92
C VAL A 26 0.74 -16.23 -4.59
N PHE A 27 -0.23 -15.91 -5.43
CA PHE A 27 -0.97 -16.87 -6.26
C PHE A 27 -1.06 -16.31 -7.67
N ASP A 28 -1.71 -17.03 -8.57
CA ASP A 28 -1.77 -16.64 -9.98
C ASP A 28 -2.23 -15.20 -10.20
N ASN A 29 -3.15 -14.71 -9.38
CA ASN A 29 -3.72 -13.38 -9.54
C ASN A 29 -3.65 -12.53 -8.27
N LEU A 30 -2.92 -12.96 -7.26
CA LEU A 30 -2.80 -12.24 -5.99
C LEU A 30 -1.34 -11.89 -5.73
N TYR A 31 -1.10 -10.62 -5.41
CA TYR A 31 0.24 -10.09 -5.19
C TYR A 31 0.30 -9.35 -3.87
N TYR A 32 1.47 -9.37 -3.24
CA TYR A 32 1.73 -8.60 -2.04
C TYR A 32 2.40 -7.29 -2.42
N VAL A 33 1.84 -6.17 -1.97
CA VAL A 33 2.37 -4.83 -2.27
C VAL A 33 2.50 -3.97 -1.01
N GLY A 34 2.40 -4.58 0.14
CA GLY A 34 2.49 -3.87 1.43
C GLY A 34 3.91 -3.72 1.94
N GLY A 35 4.02 -3.31 3.19
CA GLY A 35 5.28 -3.16 3.89
C GLY A 35 5.58 -4.35 4.79
N LYS A 36 6.62 -4.20 5.61
CA LYS A 36 7.01 -5.24 6.55
C LYS A 36 5.96 -5.49 7.62
N TRP A 37 5.37 -4.40 8.11
CA TRP A 37 4.46 -4.47 9.26
C TRP A 37 3.01 -4.17 8.91
N VAL A 38 2.77 -3.52 7.79
CA VAL A 38 1.42 -3.17 7.37
C VAL A 38 1.16 -3.77 6.01
N ALA A 39 0.16 -4.63 5.93
CA ALA A 39 -0.11 -5.40 4.73
C ALA A 39 -0.98 -4.63 3.73
N ALA A 40 -0.73 -4.89 2.46
CA ALA A 40 -1.61 -4.52 1.37
C ALA A 40 -1.47 -5.58 0.28
N TRP A 41 -2.58 -5.90 -0.37
CA TRP A 41 -2.65 -6.97 -1.36
C TRP A 41 -3.30 -6.46 -2.62
N LEU A 42 -2.84 -6.96 -3.76
CA LEU A 42 -3.36 -6.57 -5.06
C LEU A 42 -3.92 -7.81 -5.75
N LEU A 43 -5.18 -7.73 -6.17
CA LEU A 43 -5.84 -8.82 -6.88
C LEU A 43 -6.07 -8.40 -8.32
N GLU A 44 -5.56 -9.20 -9.24
CA GLU A 44 -5.78 -8.99 -10.67
C GLU A 44 -7.07 -9.67 -11.10
N THR A 45 -7.95 -8.93 -11.78
CA THR A 45 -9.18 -9.47 -12.33
C THR A 45 -9.30 -9.09 -13.80
N ASP A 46 -10.27 -9.70 -14.51
CA ASP A 46 -10.53 -9.37 -15.89
C ASP A 46 -10.94 -7.93 -16.12
N GLN A 47 -11.44 -7.28 -15.06
CA GLN A 47 -11.96 -5.92 -15.17
C GLN A 47 -11.10 -4.89 -14.46
N GLY A 48 -9.86 -5.24 -14.14
CA GLY A 48 -8.93 -4.34 -13.48
C GLY A 48 -8.43 -4.91 -12.18
N LEU A 49 -7.80 -4.05 -11.40
CA LEU A 49 -7.15 -4.43 -10.15
C LEU A 49 -8.01 -4.05 -8.95
N ILE A 50 -7.96 -4.87 -7.92
CA ILE A 50 -8.56 -4.56 -6.61
C ILE A 50 -7.43 -4.49 -5.59
N LEU A 51 -7.35 -3.39 -4.87
CA LEU A 51 -6.35 -3.21 -3.83
C LEU A 51 -7.01 -3.42 -2.46
N PHE A 52 -6.40 -4.24 -1.64
CA PHE A 52 -6.83 -4.46 -0.26
C PHE A 52 -5.91 -3.68 0.66
N ASP A 53 -6.45 -2.63 1.26
CA ASP A 53 -5.75 -1.66 2.09
C ASP A 53 -4.74 -0.84 1.29
N SER A 54 -4.36 0.31 1.82
CA SER A 54 -3.60 1.30 1.06
C SER A 54 -2.43 1.90 1.83
N LEU A 55 -2.19 1.43 3.05
CA LEU A 55 -1.21 2.05 3.93
C LEU A 55 -1.55 3.53 4.15
N TYR A 56 -0.57 4.35 4.46
CA TYR A 56 -0.81 5.76 4.76
C TYR A 56 0.44 6.58 4.51
N GLY A 57 0.25 7.88 4.31
CA GLY A 57 1.36 8.83 4.15
C GLY A 57 2.34 8.39 3.07
N ASP A 58 3.62 8.50 3.37
CA ASP A 58 4.67 8.12 2.45
C ASP A 58 4.72 6.62 2.19
N LEU A 59 4.14 5.81 3.07
CA LEU A 59 4.10 4.37 2.86
C LEU A 59 3.21 3.99 1.68
N THR A 60 2.25 4.84 1.34
CA THR A 60 1.41 4.61 0.16
C THR A 60 2.27 4.61 -1.11
N ASP A 61 3.38 5.33 -1.11
CA ASP A 61 4.33 5.27 -2.23
C ASP A 61 4.88 3.88 -2.45
N LEU A 62 5.08 3.12 -1.37
CA LEU A 62 5.54 1.73 -1.50
C LEU A 62 4.51 0.88 -2.24
N VAL A 63 3.24 1.10 -1.96
CA VAL A 63 2.16 0.39 -2.63
C VAL A 63 2.13 0.75 -4.11
N ILE A 64 2.19 2.03 -4.42
CA ILE A 64 2.15 2.52 -5.80
C ILE A 64 3.37 2.00 -6.57
N ASP A 65 4.55 2.12 -5.98
CA ASP A 65 5.78 1.64 -6.60
C ASP A 65 5.75 0.12 -6.79
N GLY A 66 5.23 -0.60 -5.80
CA GLY A 66 5.11 -2.05 -5.88
C GLY A 66 4.21 -2.49 -7.03
N ILE A 67 3.08 -1.80 -7.22
CA ILE A 67 2.17 -2.06 -8.34
C ILE A 67 2.93 -1.89 -9.66
N ARG A 68 3.70 -0.82 -9.80
CA ARG A 68 4.48 -0.56 -11.01
C ARG A 68 5.60 -1.57 -11.21
N GLU A 69 6.28 -1.95 -10.15
CA GLU A 69 7.35 -2.95 -10.24
C GLU A 69 6.85 -4.31 -10.68
N LEU A 70 5.60 -4.64 -10.35
CA LEU A 70 4.96 -5.87 -10.83
C LEU A 70 4.52 -5.79 -12.30
N GLY A 71 4.63 -4.62 -12.92
CA GLY A 71 4.24 -4.42 -14.30
C GLY A 71 2.81 -3.96 -14.49
N PHE A 72 2.14 -3.58 -13.40
CA PHE A 72 0.77 -3.08 -13.47
C PHE A 72 0.76 -1.55 -13.44
N ASP A 73 -0.37 -0.98 -13.84
CA ASP A 73 -0.60 0.46 -13.83
C ASP A 73 -1.51 0.80 -12.65
N PRO A 74 -1.11 1.70 -11.75
CA PRO A 74 -1.99 2.13 -10.66
C PRO A 74 -3.33 2.69 -11.13
N ASP A 75 -3.40 3.24 -12.35
CA ASP A 75 -4.66 3.72 -12.92
C ASP A 75 -5.68 2.58 -13.11
N ASP A 76 -5.20 1.34 -13.18
CA ASP A 76 -6.07 0.18 -13.32
C ASP A 76 -6.63 -0.33 -11.99
N VAL A 77 -6.24 0.29 -10.87
CA VAL A 77 -6.83 -0.02 -9.56
C VAL A 77 -8.24 0.57 -9.53
N ARG A 78 -9.23 -0.27 -9.79
CA ARG A 78 -10.62 0.13 -9.88
C ARG A 78 -11.26 0.28 -8.52
N TYR A 79 -10.96 -0.63 -7.61
CA TYR A 79 -11.58 -0.66 -6.28
C TYR A 79 -10.51 -0.82 -5.21
N ILE A 80 -10.77 -0.18 -4.07
CA ILE A 80 -9.99 -0.39 -2.86
C ILE A 80 -10.93 -0.92 -1.80
N ILE A 81 -10.60 -2.07 -1.23
CA ILE A 81 -11.35 -2.68 -0.15
C ILE A 81 -10.57 -2.44 1.14
N ILE A 82 -11.24 -1.84 2.11
CA ILE A 82 -10.64 -1.55 3.41
C ILE A 82 -11.01 -2.70 4.35
N THR A 83 -10.00 -3.40 4.85
CA THR A 83 -10.23 -4.56 5.71
C THR A 83 -10.64 -4.13 7.11
N HIS A 84 -10.12 -2.99 7.60
CA HIS A 84 -10.58 -2.41 8.85
C HIS A 84 -10.17 -0.93 8.88
N ALA A 85 -10.86 -0.14 9.70
CA ALA A 85 -10.80 1.32 9.64
C ALA A 85 -9.65 1.92 10.47
N HIS A 86 -8.52 1.25 10.54
CA HIS A 86 -7.33 1.83 11.16
C HIS A 86 -6.58 2.67 10.12
N TYR A 87 -6.01 3.78 10.57
CA TYR A 87 -5.34 4.72 9.68
C TYR A 87 -4.28 4.06 8.81
N ASP A 88 -3.53 3.11 9.38
CA ASP A 88 -2.44 2.43 8.66
C ASP A 88 -2.91 1.54 7.52
N HIS A 89 -4.22 1.34 7.37
CA HIS A 89 -4.79 0.58 6.27
C HIS A 89 -5.59 1.44 5.30
N ILE A 90 -6.18 2.54 5.76
CA ILE A 90 -7.04 3.36 4.90
C ILE A 90 -6.45 4.71 4.52
N GLY A 91 -5.36 5.12 5.16
CA GLY A 91 -4.83 6.47 4.99
C GLY A 91 -4.47 6.85 3.57
N GLY A 92 -4.13 5.88 2.72
CA GLY A 92 -3.80 6.13 1.32
C GLY A 92 -4.97 6.06 0.36
N ALA A 93 -6.16 5.67 0.83
CA ALA A 93 -7.30 5.45 -0.06
C ALA A 93 -7.70 6.72 -0.82
N ARG A 94 -7.70 7.85 -0.14
CA ARG A 94 -8.03 9.13 -0.77
C ARG A 94 -7.06 9.46 -1.90
N ARG A 95 -5.79 9.18 -1.71
CA ARG A 95 -4.79 9.42 -2.73
C ARG A 95 -5.07 8.60 -3.99
N PHE A 96 -5.45 7.33 -3.81
CA PHE A 96 -5.84 6.50 -4.95
C PHE A 96 -7.09 7.03 -5.64
N GLN A 97 -8.05 7.53 -4.88
CA GLN A 97 -9.24 8.14 -5.47
C GLN A 97 -8.89 9.36 -6.31
N GLU A 98 -8.05 10.24 -5.77
CA GLU A 98 -7.73 11.52 -6.42
C GLU A 98 -6.76 11.35 -7.58
N GLU A 99 -5.76 10.50 -7.44
CA GLU A 99 -4.72 10.36 -8.47
C GLU A 99 -5.04 9.31 -9.52
N PHE A 100 -5.74 8.25 -9.14
CA PHE A 100 -5.95 7.12 -10.03
C PHE A 100 -7.41 6.79 -10.30
N GLY A 101 -8.33 7.53 -9.71
CA GLY A 101 -9.75 7.33 -9.95
C GLY A 101 -10.36 6.08 -9.33
N SER A 102 -9.69 5.49 -8.34
CA SER A 102 -10.19 4.28 -7.68
C SER A 102 -11.45 4.57 -6.88
N VAL A 103 -12.30 3.57 -6.74
CA VAL A 103 -13.50 3.61 -5.90
C VAL A 103 -13.21 2.85 -4.61
N VAL A 104 -13.49 3.49 -3.50
CA VAL A 104 -13.27 2.89 -2.18
C VAL A 104 -14.53 2.27 -1.64
#